data_7ae3756b6ee7174d124e070676fb99e0
#
_entry.id   7ae3756b6ee7174d124e070676fb99e0
#
_cell.length_a   1.000
_cell.length_b   1.000
_cell.length_c   1.000
_cell.angle_alpha   90.00
_cell.angle_beta   90.00
_cell.angle_gamma   90.00
#
_symmetry.space_group_name_H-M   'P 1'
#
loop_
_entity.id
_entity.type
_entity.pdbx_description
1 polymer ?
#
loop_
_entity_poly.entity_id
_entity_poly.type
_entity_poly.pdbx_seq_one_letter_code
_entity_poly.pdbx_strand_id
1 'polypeptide(L)'
;EVFRQQETEPDTDLWICYDYRGMDFEGEALSGYRKIRLVAWSLGVWAASVVFGKKSVSFTEAIAVNGTPCPVHDRWGIPETIFRGTLDNVTEEGIRRFNRRMCGKRDILQAYEQISPRPLADIREELEYLYAEIKKASPASALFNGWTQALISSEDRIFPTENLRAFWQGRCPITE
;
A
#
# COMPACT_ATOMS: atom_id res chain seq x y z
N GLU A 1 -5.50 10.59 1.67
CA GLU A 1 -6.37 11.72 1.24
C GLU A 1 -7.13 11.41 -0.07
N VAL A 2 -6.56 10.67 -1.03
CA VAL A 2 -7.22 10.27 -2.30
C VAL A 2 -8.58 9.60 -2.07
N PHE A 3 -8.74 8.87 -0.96
CA PHE A 3 -9.98 8.15 -0.64
C PHE A 3 -10.97 8.94 0.23
N ARG A 4 -10.63 10.14 0.71
CA ARG A 4 -11.49 10.92 1.63
C ARG A 4 -12.78 11.45 1.00
N GLN A 5 -12.84 11.50 -0.33
CA GLN A 5 -14.01 11.99 -1.07
C GLN A 5 -14.91 10.85 -1.58
N GLN A 6 -14.69 9.62 -1.14
CA GLN A 6 -15.52 8.51 -1.54
C GLN A 6 -16.87 8.57 -0.82
N GLU A 7 -17.93 8.62 -1.60
CA GLU A 7 -19.29 8.42 -1.08
C GLU A 7 -19.45 6.94 -0.72
N THR A 8 -19.98 6.67 0.45
CA THR A 8 -20.28 5.30 0.88
C THR A 8 -21.73 4.97 0.60
N GLU A 9 -22.01 3.71 0.32
CA GLU A 9 -23.39 3.21 0.25
C GLU A 9 -24.06 3.33 1.63
N PRO A 10 -25.41 3.45 1.69
CA PRO A 10 -26.13 3.39 2.96
C PRO A 10 -25.70 2.18 3.80
N ASP A 11 -25.62 2.33 5.10
CA ASP A 11 -25.20 1.30 6.06
C ASP A 11 -23.75 0.77 5.85
N THR A 12 -22.89 1.59 5.24
CA THR A 12 -21.48 1.27 5.03
C THR A 12 -20.58 2.32 5.66
N ASP A 13 -19.68 1.89 6.51
CA ASP A 13 -18.63 2.73 7.07
C ASP A 13 -17.33 2.56 6.28
N LEU A 14 -16.66 3.68 5.98
CA LEU A 14 -15.35 3.70 5.34
C LEU A 14 -14.28 4.05 6.36
N TRP A 15 -13.38 3.09 6.59
CA TRP A 15 -12.21 3.28 7.42
C TRP A 15 -10.97 3.50 6.55
N ILE A 16 -10.33 4.67 6.69
CA ILE A 16 -9.13 5.01 5.93
C ILE A 16 -7.93 4.98 6.86
N CYS A 17 -7.05 3.99 6.65
CA CYS A 17 -5.79 3.85 7.35
C CYS A 17 -4.66 4.40 6.47
N TYR A 18 -3.97 5.40 6.97
CA TYR A 18 -2.81 6.02 6.34
C TYR A 18 -1.85 6.43 7.46
N ASP A 19 -0.61 6.76 7.12
CA ASP A 19 0.44 7.03 8.10
C ASP A 19 0.85 5.77 8.87
N TYR A 20 1.81 5.07 8.30
CA TYR A 20 2.25 3.77 8.82
C TYR A 20 3.34 3.87 9.90
N ARG A 21 3.58 5.04 10.49
CA ARG A 21 4.49 5.23 11.63
C ARG A 21 4.03 4.51 12.90
N GLY A 22 2.77 4.12 12.95
CA GLY A 22 2.21 3.20 13.94
C GLY A 22 1.36 2.17 13.22
N MET A 23 1.65 0.89 13.45
CA MET A 23 0.89 -0.22 12.86
C MET A 23 -0.14 -0.79 13.81
N ASP A 24 -0.59 0.02 14.76
CA ASP A 24 -1.62 -0.37 15.70
C ASP A 24 -3.00 -0.18 15.07
N PHE A 25 -3.71 -1.28 14.95
CA PHE A 25 -5.09 -1.30 14.50
C PHE A 25 -5.92 -2.10 15.50
N GLU A 26 -6.95 -1.50 16.03
CA GLU A 26 -7.86 -2.15 16.98
C GLU A 26 -8.84 -3.05 16.22
N GLY A 27 -8.49 -4.32 16.04
CA GLY A 27 -9.33 -5.29 15.32
C GLY A 27 -10.72 -5.50 15.95
N GLU A 28 -10.88 -5.20 17.22
CA GLU A 28 -12.16 -5.25 17.94
C GLU A 28 -13.17 -4.25 17.36
N ALA A 29 -12.71 -3.14 16.83
CA ALA A 29 -13.57 -2.16 16.16
C ALA A 29 -14.30 -2.74 14.94
N LEU A 30 -13.82 -3.84 14.37
CA LEU A 30 -14.45 -4.52 13.24
C LEU A 30 -15.45 -5.61 13.66
N SER A 31 -15.54 -5.97 14.94
CA SER A 31 -16.33 -7.12 15.41
C SER A 31 -17.84 -6.99 15.18
N GLY A 32 -18.36 -5.76 15.05
CA GLY A 32 -19.77 -5.47 14.81
C GLY A 32 -20.20 -5.60 13.35
N TYR A 33 -19.26 -5.73 12.40
CA TYR A 33 -19.58 -5.72 10.98
C TYR A 33 -19.82 -7.13 10.44
N ARG A 34 -20.90 -7.30 9.68
CA ARG A 34 -21.24 -8.57 9.03
C ARG A 34 -20.41 -8.85 7.79
N LYS A 35 -19.98 -7.80 7.12
CA LYS A 35 -19.12 -7.87 5.92
C LYS A 35 -18.02 -6.86 6.06
N ILE A 36 -16.79 -7.29 5.86
CA ILE A 36 -15.62 -6.45 5.90
C ILE A 36 -14.88 -6.63 4.59
N ARG A 37 -14.65 -5.53 3.87
CA ARG A 37 -13.82 -5.49 2.68
C ARG A 37 -12.52 -4.76 2.99
N LEU A 38 -11.42 -5.37 2.65
CA LEU A 38 -10.09 -4.76 2.74
C LEU A 38 -9.65 -4.37 1.33
N VAL A 39 -9.31 -3.10 1.15
CA VAL A 39 -8.61 -2.62 -0.05
C VAL A 39 -7.30 -2.00 0.41
N ALA A 40 -6.19 -2.54 -0.03
CA ALA A 40 -4.88 -2.02 0.32
C ALA A 40 -4.10 -1.64 -0.94
N TRP A 41 -3.45 -0.48 -0.92
CA TRP A 41 -2.75 0.07 -2.06
C TRP A 41 -1.26 0.25 -1.77
N SER A 42 -0.41 -0.15 -2.72
CA SER A 42 1.03 0.08 -2.68
C SER A 42 1.68 -0.48 -1.40
N LEU A 43 2.41 0.32 -0.63
CA LEU A 43 2.98 -0.07 0.67
C LEU A 43 1.92 -0.49 1.69
N GLY A 44 0.68 -0.03 1.53
CA GLY A 44 -0.46 -0.44 2.35
C GLY A 44 -0.75 -1.93 2.28
N VAL A 45 -0.40 -2.61 1.19
CA VAL A 45 -0.54 -4.08 1.09
C VAL A 45 0.37 -4.79 2.10
N TRP A 46 1.59 -4.31 2.26
CA TRP A 46 2.48 -4.84 3.29
C TRP A 46 2.00 -4.49 4.69
N ALA A 47 1.63 -3.23 4.95
CA ALA A 47 1.14 -2.78 6.24
C ALA A 47 -0.09 -3.61 6.69
N ALA A 48 -1.08 -3.76 5.81
CA ALA A 48 -2.24 -4.62 6.05
C ALA A 48 -1.84 -6.08 6.30
N SER A 49 -0.86 -6.60 5.56
CA SER A 49 -0.39 -7.98 5.75
C SER A 49 0.26 -8.18 7.12
N VAL A 50 1.00 -7.20 7.62
CA VAL A 50 1.60 -7.25 8.96
C VAL A 50 0.52 -7.15 10.05
N VAL A 51 -0.38 -6.17 9.92
CA VAL A 51 -1.44 -5.92 10.90
C VAL A 51 -2.37 -7.12 11.03
N PHE A 52 -2.88 -7.61 9.91
CA PHE A 52 -3.88 -8.69 9.91
C PHE A 52 -3.28 -10.10 9.93
N GLY A 53 -1.99 -10.25 9.71
CA GLY A 53 -1.29 -11.52 9.93
C GLY A 53 -1.30 -11.98 11.39
N LYS A 54 -1.48 -11.04 12.33
CA LYS A 54 -1.52 -11.29 13.78
C LYS A 54 -2.92 -11.28 14.36
N LYS A 55 -3.95 -11.06 13.55
CA LYS A 55 -5.33 -10.83 14.01
C LYS A 55 -6.31 -11.77 13.31
N SER A 56 -7.27 -12.29 14.06
CA SER A 56 -8.35 -13.13 13.53
C SER A 56 -9.48 -12.25 12.99
N VAL A 57 -9.23 -11.57 11.87
CA VAL A 57 -10.27 -10.83 11.13
C VAL A 57 -10.61 -11.61 9.87
N SER A 58 -11.91 -11.86 9.65
CA SER A 58 -12.39 -12.48 8.42
C SER A 58 -12.85 -11.41 7.44
N PHE A 59 -12.19 -11.33 6.30
CA PHE A 59 -12.59 -10.43 5.21
C PHE A 59 -13.47 -11.16 4.22
N THR A 60 -14.57 -10.53 3.80
CA THR A 60 -15.41 -11.00 2.67
C THR A 60 -14.61 -10.86 1.36
N GLU A 61 -13.85 -9.79 1.25
CA GLU A 61 -12.92 -9.54 0.15
C GLU A 61 -11.66 -8.86 0.70
N ALA A 62 -10.51 -9.22 0.16
CA ALA A 62 -9.25 -8.56 0.43
C ALA A 62 -8.53 -8.31 -0.90
N ILE A 63 -8.47 -7.06 -1.31
CA ILE A 63 -7.98 -6.64 -2.62
C ILE A 63 -6.64 -5.92 -2.44
N ALA A 64 -5.60 -6.45 -3.07
CA ALA A 64 -4.31 -5.80 -3.16
C ALA A 64 -4.21 -4.99 -4.45
N VAL A 65 -3.91 -3.69 -4.35
CA VAL A 65 -3.78 -2.79 -5.51
C VAL A 65 -2.33 -2.32 -5.62
N ASN A 66 -1.69 -2.63 -6.73
CA ASN A 66 -0.32 -2.19 -7.05
C ASN A 66 0.67 -2.31 -5.87
N GLY A 67 0.66 -3.44 -5.21
CA GLY A 67 1.55 -3.71 -4.08
C GLY A 67 1.64 -5.19 -3.75
N THR A 68 2.57 -5.55 -2.89
CA THR A 68 2.76 -6.91 -2.40
C THR A 68 3.11 -6.91 -0.91
N PRO A 69 2.94 -8.05 -0.20
CA PRO A 69 3.49 -8.23 1.15
C PRO A 69 5.02 -8.20 1.24
N CYS A 70 5.73 -8.14 0.10
CA CYS A 70 7.18 -8.01 0.01
C CYS A 70 7.55 -6.69 -0.69
N PRO A 71 7.27 -5.51 -0.09
CA PRO A 71 7.31 -4.23 -0.79
C PRO A 71 8.71 -3.77 -1.19
N VAL A 72 9.75 -4.20 -0.49
CA VAL A 72 11.16 -3.94 -0.84
C VAL A 72 11.84 -5.26 -1.16
N HIS A 73 11.83 -5.63 -2.44
CA HIS A 73 12.37 -6.90 -2.91
C HIS A 73 12.59 -6.86 -4.43
N ASP A 74 13.76 -7.24 -4.90
CA ASP A 74 14.16 -7.12 -6.31
C ASP A 74 13.27 -7.89 -7.30
N ARG A 75 12.63 -8.96 -6.84
CA ARG A 75 11.79 -9.84 -7.67
C ARG A 75 10.28 -9.69 -7.41
N TRP A 76 9.87 -9.25 -6.22
CA TRP A 76 8.48 -9.30 -5.77
C TRP A 76 7.92 -7.95 -5.29
N GLY A 77 8.75 -6.92 -5.33
CA GLY A 77 8.41 -5.58 -4.85
C GLY A 77 9.16 -4.49 -5.62
N ILE A 78 9.34 -3.37 -4.97
CA ILE A 78 10.22 -2.31 -5.43
C ILE A 78 11.67 -2.78 -5.21
N PRO A 79 12.55 -2.77 -6.22
CA PRO A 79 13.95 -3.06 -6.02
C PRO A 79 14.57 -2.21 -4.91
N GLU A 80 15.38 -2.83 -4.05
CA GLU A 80 15.91 -2.15 -2.86
C GLU A 80 16.67 -0.88 -3.21
N THR A 81 17.45 -0.90 -4.27
CA THR A 81 18.19 0.28 -4.76
C THR A 81 17.27 1.43 -5.14
N ILE A 82 16.10 1.15 -5.73
CA ILE A 82 15.09 2.14 -6.11
C ILE A 82 14.39 2.70 -4.88
N PHE A 83 14.02 1.84 -3.92
CA PHE A 83 13.40 2.27 -2.68
C PHE A 83 14.32 3.20 -1.89
N ARG A 84 15.57 2.79 -1.68
CA ARG A 84 16.59 3.60 -1.01
C ARG A 84 16.85 4.91 -1.74
N GLY A 85 16.95 4.88 -3.07
CA GLY A 85 17.09 6.09 -3.87
C GLY A 85 15.94 7.08 -3.68
N THR A 86 14.72 6.59 -3.42
CA THR A 86 13.58 7.45 -3.08
C THR A 86 13.72 8.00 -1.66
N LEU A 87 14.07 7.17 -0.69
CA LEU A 87 14.28 7.56 0.71
C LEU A 87 15.38 8.61 0.87
N ASP A 88 16.51 8.40 0.22
CA ASP A 88 17.66 9.32 0.25
C ASP A 88 17.36 10.69 -0.40
N ASN A 89 16.33 10.74 -1.26
CA ASN A 89 15.93 11.93 -2.01
C ASN A 89 14.56 12.49 -1.58
N VAL A 90 14.18 12.36 -0.31
CA VAL A 90 12.98 13.04 0.21
C VAL A 90 13.27 14.53 0.36
N THR A 91 13.20 15.23 -0.75
CA THR A 91 13.30 16.69 -0.93
C THR A 91 12.13 17.16 -1.74
N GLU A 92 11.87 18.47 -1.79
CA GLU A 92 10.79 19.01 -2.64
C GLU A 92 10.91 18.57 -4.10
N GLU A 93 12.12 18.61 -4.64
CA GLU A 93 12.36 18.17 -6.02
C GLU A 93 12.24 16.67 -6.18
N GLY A 94 12.74 15.89 -5.22
CA GLY A 94 12.64 14.44 -5.20
C GLY A 94 11.17 13.98 -5.17
N ILE A 95 10.36 14.57 -4.31
CA ILE A 95 8.92 14.28 -4.22
C ILE A 95 8.19 14.71 -5.49
N ARG A 96 8.51 15.86 -6.08
CA ARG A 96 7.95 16.24 -7.38
C ARG A 96 8.27 15.24 -8.49
N ARG A 97 9.48 14.72 -8.52
CA ARG A 97 9.88 13.66 -9.48
C ARG A 97 9.13 12.35 -9.21
N PHE A 98 9.03 11.97 -7.94
CA PHE A 98 8.27 10.80 -7.54
C PHE A 98 6.80 10.91 -7.96
N ASN A 99 6.14 12.03 -7.67
CA ASN A 99 4.72 12.26 -8.02
C ASN A 99 4.49 12.19 -9.54
N ARG A 100 5.36 12.79 -10.34
CA ARG A 100 5.29 12.68 -11.81
C ARG A 100 5.40 11.23 -12.28
N ARG A 101 6.28 10.46 -11.66
CA ARG A 101 6.45 9.05 -12.01
C ARG A 101 5.24 8.23 -11.57
N MET A 102 4.73 8.45 -10.36
CA MET A 102 3.57 7.78 -9.81
C MET A 102 2.30 8.06 -10.62
N CYS A 103 2.02 9.32 -10.93
CA CYS A 103 0.82 9.71 -11.68
C CYS A 103 0.87 9.33 -13.15
N GLY A 104 2.06 9.27 -13.74
CA GLY A 104 2.27 8.86 -15.13
C GLY A 104 1.74 9.83 -16.18
N LYS A 105 0.57 10.43 -15.98
CA LYS A 105 -0.12 11.36 -16.88
C LYS A 105 -0.25 12.74 -16.26
N ARG A 106 -0.28 13.78 -17.11
CA ARG A 106 -0.29 15.19 -16.66
C ARG A 106 -1.59 15.57 -15.95
N ASP A 107 -2.72 15.12 -16.46
CA ASP A 107 -4.04 15.36 -15.90
C ASP A 107 -4.19 14.73 -14.51
N ILE A 108 -3.70 13.51 -14.34
CA ILE A 108 -3.66 12.82 -13.05
C ILE A 108 -2.75 13.56 -12.06
N LEU A 109 -1.57 14.01 -12.52
CA LEU A 109 -0.67 14.79 -11.68
C LEU A 109 -1.32 16.10 -11.24
N GLN A 110 -1.99 16.82 -12.14
CA GLN A 110 -2.70 18.05 -11.80
C GLN A 110 -3.81 17.81 -10.76
N ALA A 111 -4.57 16.73 -10.89
CA ALA A 111 -5.59 16.36 -9.89
C ALA A 111 -4.94 15.99 -8.55
N TYR A 112 -3.82 15.27 -8.55
CA TYR A 112 -3.10 14.91 -7.35
C TYR A 112 -2.50 16.12 -6.62
N GLU A 113 -2.00 17.12 -7.37
CA GLU A 113 -1.43 18.36 -6.82
C GLU A 113 -2.47 19.28 -6.15
N GLN A 114 -3.78 19.05 -6.37
CA GLN A 114 -4.85 19.74 -5.63
C GLN A 114 -5.00 19.20 -4.19
N ILE A 115 -4.44 18.05 -3.88
CA ILE A 115 -4.46 17.48 -2.53
C ILE A 115 -3.37 18.17 -1.71
N SER A 116 -3.70 18.57 -0.49
CA SER A 116 -2.72 19.18 0.42
C SER A 116 -1.50 18.28 0.60
N PRO A 117 -0.29 18.78 0.31
CA PRO A 117 0.92 17.99 0.46
C PRO A 117 1.16 17.67 1.94
N ARG A 118 1.67 16.48 2.20
CA ARG A 118 2.20 16.13 3.52
C ARG A 118 3.56 16.83 3.74
N PRO A 119 3.90 17.23 4.98
CA PRO A 119 5.22 17.74 5.31
C PRO A 119 6.32 16.74 4.89
N LEU A 120 7.42 17.23 4.34
CA LEU A 120 8.54 16.38 3.92
C LEU A 120 9.14 15.58 5.09
N ALA A 121 9.14 16.17 6.29
CA ALA A 121 9.58 15.50 7.51
C ALA A 121 8.76 14.25 7.79
N ASP A 122 7.43 14.36 7.70
CA ASP A 122 6.51 13.23 7.93
C ASP A 122 6.71 12.12 6.90
N ILE A 123 6.89 12.51 5.62
CA ILE A 123 7.13 11.54 4.54
C ILE A 123 8.44 10.79 4.79
N ARG A 124 9.50 11.50 5.18
CA ARG A 124 10.81 10.92 5.47
C ARG A 124 10.71 9.96 6.65
N GLU A 125 10.17 10.42 7.76
CA GLU A 125 10.02 9.63 8.99
C GLU A 125 9.22 8.35 8.74
N GLU A 126 8.12 8.45 7.99
CA GLU A 126 7.31 7.28 7.64
C GLU A 126 8.07 6.30 6.75
N LEU A 127 8.79 6.77 5.73
CA LEU A 127 9.56 5.89 4.85
C LEU A 127 10.75 5.24 5.58
N GLU A 128 11.42 5.96 6.49
CA GLU A 128 12.49 5.42 7.35
C GLU A 128 11.94 4.34 8.27
N TYR A 129 10.82 4.62 8.94
CA TYR A 129 10.14 3.65 9.79
C TYR A 129 9.74 2.39 9.01
N LEU A 130 9.06 2.57 7.87
CA LEU A 130 8.64 1.47 7.00
C LEU A 130 9.83 0.63 6.54
N TYR A 131 10.89 1.27 6.08
CA TYR A 131 12.08 0.55 5.62
C TYR A 131 12.71 -0.28 6.75
N ALA A 132 12.84 0.31 7.95
CA ALA A 132 13.35 -0.38 9.12
C ALA A 132 12.49 -1.59 9.51
N GLU A 133 11.17 -1.44 9.52
CA GLU A 133 10.24 -2.52 9.87
C GLU A 133 10.19 -3.61 8.80
N ILE A 134 10.25 -3.26 7.52
CA ILE A 134 10.32 -4.23 6.40
C ILE A 134 11.60 -5.08 6.52
N LYS A 135 12.73 -4.45 6.89
CA LYS A 135 14.00 -5.18 7.06
C LYS A 135 14.03 -6.07 8.31
N LYS A 136 13.25 -5.76 9.34
CA LYS A 136 13.09 -6.59 10.54
C LYS A 136 12.06 -7.70 10.37
N ALA A 137 11.17 -7.56 9.36
CA ALA A 137 10.00 -8.42 9.23
C ALA A 137 10.39 -9.90 9.17
N SER A 138 9.72 -10.65 10.02
CA SER A 138 9.75 -12.11 10.09
C SER A 138 9.32 -12.78 8.78
N PRO A 139 9.61 -14.07 8.61
CA PRO A 139 9.31 -14.78 7.39
C PRO A 139 7.85 -14.64 6.96
N ALA A 140 7.61 -14.72 5.66
CA ALA A 140 6.33 -14.54 4.99
C ALA A 140 5.14 -15.33 5.60
N SER A 141 5.41 -16.34 6.39
CA SER A 141 4.42 -17.17 7.10
C SER A 141 3.65 -16.46 8.21
N ALA A 142 4.15 -15.31 8.69
CA ALA A 142 3.48 -14.50 9.72
C ALA A 142 2.63 -13.37 9.15
N LEU A 143 2.60 -13.23 7.81
CA LEU A 143 1.84 -12.19 7.13
C LEU A 143 0.45 -12.70 6.74
N PHE A 144 -0.52 -11.77 6.69
CA PHE A 144 -1.85 -12.08 6.17
C PHE A 144 -1.75 -12.60 4.72
N ASN A 145 -2.39 -13.74 4.48
CA ASN A 145 -2.37 -14.44 3.19
C ASN A 145 -3.77 -14.63 2.58
N GLY A 146 -4.80 -14.03 3.19
CA GLY A 146 -6.19 -14.13 2.75
C GLY A 146 -6.57 -13.15 1.63
N TRP A 147 -5.61 -12.73 0.80
CA TRP A 147 -5.87 -11.89 -0.36
C TRP A 147 -6.73 -12.63 -1.39
N THR A 148 -7.86 -12.04 -1.76
CA THR A 148 -8.82 -12.64 -2.70
C THR A 148 -8.61 -12.19 -4.14
N GLN A 149 -7.94 -11.04 -4.34
CA GLN A 149 -7.66 -10.49 -5.66
C GLN A 149 -6.45 -9.56 -5.63
N ALA A 150 -5.72 -9.51 -6.73
CA ALA A 150 -4.70 -8.49 -6.99
C ALA A 150 -5.08 -7.67 -8.24
N LEU A 151 -5.15 -6.35 -8.07
CA LEU A 151 -5.30 -5.40 -9.17
C LEU A 151 -3.92 -4.84 -9.50
N ILE A 152 -3.48 -5.01 -10.74
CA ILE A 152 -2.16 -4.61 -11.21
C ILE A 152 -2.32 -3.64 -12.37
N SER A 153 -1.71 -2.46 -12.26
CA SER A 153 -1.59 -1.56 -13.40
C SER A 153 -0.42 -1.98 -14.29
N SER A 154 -0.69 -2.16 -15.58
CA SER A 154 0.35 -2.44 -16.57
C SER A 154 1.35 -1.27 -16.75
N GLU A 155 0.97 -0.07 -16.30
CA GLU A 155 1.78 1.16 -16.38
C GLU A 155 2.35 1.60 -15.03
N ASP A 156 2.32 0.76 -13.99
CA ASP A 156 2.90 1.12 -12.69
C ASP A 156 4.42 1.33 -12.83
N ARG A 157 4.85 2.53 -12.46
CA ARG A 157 6.26 2.94 -12.54
C ARG A 157 6.97 2.94 -11.19
N ILE A 158 6.26 2.54 -10.13
CA ILE A 158 6.78 2.44 -8.77
C ILE A 158 7.04 0.98 -8.43
N PHE A 159 6.00 0.15 -8.47
CA PHE A 159 6.14 -1.30 -8.40
C PHE A 159 6.27 -1.85 -9.82
N PRO A 160 7.40 -2.47 -10.19
CA PRO A 160 7.51 -3.11 -11.51
C PRO A 160 6.38 -4.13 -11.72
N THR A 161 5.62 -3.96 -12.79
CA THR A 161 4.45 -4.82 -13.09
C THR A 161 4.81 -6.30 -13.13
N GLU A 162 5.98 -6.64 -13.66
CA GLU A 162 6.52 -7.99 -13.68
C GLU A 162 6.78 -8.57 -12.27
N ASN A 163 7.22 -7.73 -11.31
CA ASN A 163 7.40 -8.14 -9.92
C ASN A 163 6.05 -8.38 -9.23
N LEU A 164 5.04 -7.53 -9.51
CA LEU A 164 3.67 -7.74 -9.05
C LEU A 164 3.11 -9.06 -9.57
N ARG A 165 3.22 -9.31 -10.88
CA ARG A 165 2.79 -10.58 -11.49
C ARG A 165 3.52 -11.78 -10.89
N ALA A 166 4.84 -11.71 -10.76
CA ALA A 166 5.65 -12.78 -10.21
C ALA A 166 5.29 -13.11 -8.77
N PHE A 167 4.87 -12.09 -7.98
CA PHE A 167 4.38 -12.33 -6.63
C PHE A 167 3.00 -12.97 -6.63
N TRP A 168 2.03 -12.38 -7.34
CA TRP A 168 0.63 -12.79 -7.23
C TRP A 168 0.27 -14.05 -8.01
N GLN A 169 1.06 -14.42 -9.01
CA GLN A 169 0.83 -15.63 -9.81
C GLN A 169 0.73 -16.88 -8.92
N GLY A 170 -0.40 -17.59 -9.02
CA GLY A 170 -0.68 -18.78 -8.23
C GLY A 170 -1.07 -18.53 -6.76
N ARG A 171 -1.23 -17.26 -6.34
CA ARG A 171 -1.69 -16.91 -4.98
C ARG A 171 -3.13 -16.43 -4.94
N CYS A 172 -3.52 -15.57 -5.86
CA CYS A 172 -4.91 -15.14 -6.05
C CYS A 172 -5.15 -14.73 -7.51
N PRO A 173 -6.41 -14.54 -7.94
CA PRO A 173 -6.74 -13.96 -9.23
C PRO A 173 -6.07 -12.59 -9.45
N ILE A 174 -5.57 -12.37 -10.65
CA ILE A 174 -4.97 -11.09 -11.08
C ILE A 174 -5.91 -10.44 -12.09
N THR A 175 -6.15 -9.14 -11.92
CA THR A 175 -6.80 -8.27 -12.90
C THR A 175 -5.85 -7.14 -13.28
N GLU A 176 -5.71 -6.87 -14.60
CA GLU A 176 -4.86 -5.82 -15.17
C GLU A 176 -5.69 -4.76 -15.89
#